data_4679d24cf5bce94c94daca3e063f93cd
#
_entry.id   4679d24cf5bce94c94daca3e063f93cd
#
_cell.length_a   1.000
_cell.length_b   1.000
_cell.length_c   1.000
_cell.angle_alpha   90.00
_cell.angle_beta   90.00
_cell.angle_gamma   90.00
#
_symmetry.space_group_name_H-M   'P 1'
#
loop_
_entity.id
_entity.type
_entity.pdbx_description
1 polymer ?
#
loop_
_entity_poly.entity_id
_entity_poly.type
_entity_poly.pdbx_seq_one_letter_code
_entity_poly.pdbx_strand_id
1 'polypeptide(L)'
;KMIDMKIIYIDIETKNKFLSGLDFKKPEGWLISCFCIYDSYTGNKYYFVEDKEEIIYHYTNEPLSSVKEDILQNLYNFTDAEDIMTNFYKEGYTLNSYNGLNFDYPIMGKPIRDGGVNLDNVIHNFELDNRTRDLFFDLNLHTDINFSLQNLIKGVIGSKYSKSMKSASAPIQWSKKQYIEVLMYCMLDCIYTSEVFNRLENPDVLYSIDYKRYGKVHNCNLQNYEIVK
;
A
#
# COMPACT_ATOMS: atom_id res chain seq x y z
N LYS A 1 13.39 22.74 8.90
CA LYS A 1 14.22 21.80 8.08
C LYS A 1 13.45 20.49 8.08
N MET A 2 12.77 20.17 6.98
CA MET A 2 12.33 18.80 6.77
C MET A 2 13.59 17.93 6.82
N ILE A 3 13.63 17.03 7.78
CA ILE A 3 14.61 15.94 7.75
C ILE A 3 14.19 15.12 6.52
N ASP A 4 15.11 14.88 5.59
CA ASP A 4 14.90 13.98 4.46
C ASP A 4 14.65 12.57 5.01
N MET A 5 13.40 12.31 5.44
CA MET A 5 13.03 11.00 5.94
C MET A 5 12.98 10.01 4.77
N LYS A 6 13.77 8.96 4.89
CA LYS A 6 13.69 7.83 3.97
C LYS A 6 12.45 7.00 4.33
N ILE A 7 11.43 7.02 3.51
CA ILE A 7 10.19 6.28 3.75
C ILE A 7 9.88 5.40 2.56
N ILE A 8 9.57 4.15 2.84
CA ILE A 8 8.94 3.23 1.89
C ILE A 8 7.47 3.07 2.23
N TYR A 9 6.63 3.03 1.22
CA TYR A 9 5.18 2.82 1.32
C TYR A 9 4.85 1.46 0.73
N ILE A 10 4.04 0.68 1.44
CA ILE A 10 3.67 -0.68 1.05
C ILE A 10 2.16 -0.85 1.02
N ASP A 11 1.69 -1.64 0.06
CA ASP A 11 0.30 -2.05 -0.09
C ASP A 11 0.23 -3.45 -0.70
N ILE A 12 -0.80 -4.25 -0.38
CA ILE A 12 -1.01 -5.58 -0.93
C ILE A 12 -2.33 -5.71 -1.65
N GLU A 13 -2.39 -6.63 -2.63
CA GLU A 13 -3.62 -7.11 -3.22
C GLU A 13 -3.77 -8.62 -3.03
N THR A 14 -5.00 -9.11 -2.95
CA THR A 14 -5.28 -10.51 -2.64
C THR A 14 -5.87 -11.27 -3.83
N LYS A 15 -5.62 -12.58 -3.88
CA LYS A 15 -6.25 -13.50 -4.84
C LYS A 15 -7.70 -13.82 -4.45
N ASN A 16 -8.01 -13.70 -3.18
CA ASN A 16 -9.32 -14.04 -2.66
C ASN A 16 -10.31 -12.93 -2.95
N LYS A 17 -11.49 -13.31 -3.44
CA LYS A 17 -12.66 -12.42 -3.38
C LYS A 17 -13.07 -12.25 -1.93
N PHE A 18 -13.62 -11.08 -1.60
CA PHE A 18 -14.31 -10.86 -0.33
C PHE A 18 -15.53 -11.80 -0.24
N LEU A 19 -15.29 -13.05 0.12
CA LEU A 19 -16.35 -14.04 0.33
C LEU A 19 -16.88 -13.89 1.75
N SER A 20 -18.17 -14.10 1.91
CA SER A 20 -18.81 -14.25 3.23
C SER A 20 -18.08 -15.35 4.00
N GLY A 21 -17.36 -15.00 5.07
CA GLY A 21 -16.61 -15.93 5.91
C GLY A 21 -15.11 -15.65 6.06
N LEU A 22 -14.49 -14.81 5.21
CA LEU A 22 -13.16 -14.30 5.49
C LEU A 22 -13.25 -13.14 6.48
N ASP A 23 -12.61 -13.29 7.61
CA ASP A 23 -12.51 -12.26 8.63
C ASP A 23 -11.31 -11.36 8.31
N PHE A 24 -11.56 -10.06 8.11
CA PHE A 24 -10.49 -9.07 7.91
C PHE A 24 -9.50 -8.98 9.06
N LYS A 25 -9.91 -9.42 10.25
CA LYS A 25 -9.05 -9.41 11.44
C LYS A 25 -8.21 -10.68 11.57
N LYS A 26 -8.40 -11.65 10.68
CA LYS A 26 -7.68 -12.92 10.71
C LYS A 26 -6.92 -13.10 9.41
N PRO A 27 -5.58 -13.18 9.44
CA PRO A 27 -4.78 -13.37 8.24
C PRO A 27 -4.98 -14.74 7.58
N GLU A 28 -5.56 -15.71 8.30
CA GLU A 28 -5.78 -17.05 7.80
C GLU A 28 -6.76 -17.06 6.62
N GLY A 29 -6.39 -17.76 5.57
CA GLY A 29 -7.19 -17.87 4.35
C GLY A 29 -6.99 -16.74 3.33
N TRP A 30 -6.33 -15.65 3.66
CA TRP A 30 -5.96 -14.65 2.67
C TRP A 30 -4.72 -15.07 1.88
N LEU A 31 -4.77 -14.95 0.55
CA LEU A 31 -3.68 -15.25 -0.37
C LEU A 31 -3.28 -13.96 -1.10
N ILE A 32 -2.01 -13.60 -1.07
CA ILE A 32 -1.50 -12.42 -1.76
C ILE A 32 -1.44 -12.71 -3.27
N SER A 33 -1.96 -11.81 -4.09
CA SER A 33 -1.75 -11.80 -5.54
C SER A 33 -0.48 -11.05 -5.90
N CYS A 34 -0.31 -9.87 -5.34
CA CYS A 34 0.89 -9.05 -5.46
C CYS A 34 0.98 -8.10 -4.27
N PHE A 35 2.14 -7.52 -4.10
CA PHE A 35 2.33 -6.33 -3.28
C PHE A 35 3.34 -5.39 -3.93
N CYS A 36 3.28 -4.12 -3.54
CA CYS A 36 4.14 -3.09 -4.08
C CYS A 36 4.84 -2.32 -2.98
N ILE A 37 6.06 -1.85 -3.28
CA ILE A 37 6.80 -0.91 -2.44
C ILE A 37 7.13 0.32 -3.29
N TYR A 38 6.79 1.49 -2.78
CA TYR A 38 7.19 2.77 -3.32
C TYR A 38 8.22 3.43 -2.39
N ASP A 39 9.42 3.63 -2.88
CA ASP A 39 10.46 4.38 -2.19
C ASP A 39 10.28 5.87 -2.50
N SER A 40 9.75 6.63 -1.56
CA SER A 40 9.48 8.06 -1.76
C SER A 40 10.75 8.92 -1.78
N TYR A 41 11.88 8.40 -1.28
CA TYR A 41 13.15 9.12 -1.28
C TYR A 41 13.83 9.10 -2.65
N THR A 42 13.81 7.94 -3.34
CA THR A 42 14.43 7.78 -4.66
C THR A 42 13.44 7.85 -5.82
N GLY A 43 12.13 7.66 -5.55
CA GLY A 43 11.10 7.49 -6.57
C GLY A 43 11.02 6.08 -7.16
N ASN A 44 11.83 5.14 -6.66
CA ASN A 44 11.85 3.78 -7.18
C ASN A 44 10.58 3.01 -6.80
N LYS A 45 10.18 2.10 -7.67
CA LYS A 45 9.03 1.24 -7.53
C LYS A 45 9.46 -0.21 -7.57
N TYR A 46 8.88 -1.03 -6.69
CA TYR A 46 9.16 -2.46 -6.60
C TYR A 46 7.82 -3.19 -6.63
N TYR A 47 7.68 -4.12 -7.56
CA TYR A 47 6.46 -4.91 -7.74
C TYR A 47 6.78 -6.37 -7.43
N PHE A 48 6.03 -6.99 -6.53
CA PHE A 48 6.30 -8.35 -6.08
C PHE A 48 5.13 -9.27 -6.41
N VAL A 49 5.46 -10.45 -6.91
CA VAL A 49 4.51 -11.49 -7.33
C VAL A 49 5.05 -12.87 -6.96
N GLU A 50 4.19 -13.87 -7.00
CA GLU A 50 4.59 -15.27 -6.71
C GLU A 50 5.55 -15.82 -7.78
N ASP A 51 5.24 -15.59 -9.05
CA ASP A 51 6.02 -16.02 -10.23
C ASP A 51 6.08 -14.91 -11.26
N LYS A 52 7.20 -14.19 -11.28
CA LYS A 52 7.41 -13.09 -12.24
C LYS A 52 7.55 -13.58 -13.67
N GLU A 53 8.10 -14.79 -13.87
CA GLU A 53 8.34 -15.33 -15.21
C GLU A 53 7.00 -15.67 -15.90
N GLU A 54 5.99 -16.15 -15.16
CA GLU A 54 4.63 -16.33 -15.69
C GLU A 54 4.07 -14.99 -16.22
N ILE A 55 4.25 -13.91 -15.46
CA ILE A 55 3.72 -12.59 -15.84
C ILE A 55 4.48 -12.04 -17.04
N ILE A 56 5.81 -12.08 -17.03
CA ILE A 56 6.63 -11.63 -18.16
C ILE A 56 6.25 -12.40 -19.42
N TYR A 57 6.13 -13.73 -19.33
CA TYR A 57 5.73 -14.58 -20.46
C TYR A 57 4.35 -14.21 -21.00
N HIS A 58 3.40 -13.90 -20.12
CA HIS A 58 2.04 -13.51 -20.52
C HIS A 58 2.03 -12.28 -21.44
N TYR A 59 2.94 -11.32 -21.21
CA TYR A 59 3.04 -10.08 -21.97
C TYR A 59 4.11 -10.07 -23.06
N THR A 60 4.85 -11.17 -23.29
CA THR A 60 5.98 -11.23 -24.25
C THR A 60 5.57 -10.84 -25.68
N ASN A 61 4.34 -11.17 -26.09
CA ASN A 61 3.84 -10.93 -27.45
C ASN A 61 2.90 -9.71 -27.56
N GLU A 62 2.75 -8.94 -26.49
CA GLU A 62 1.91 -7.74 -26.51
C GLU A 62 2.74 -6.48 -26.75
N PRO A 63 2.18 -5.45 -27.43
CA PRO A 63 2.81 -4.14 -27.45
C PRO A 63 2.98 -3.58 -26.03
N LEU A 64 4.21 -3.22 -25.68
CA LEU A 64 4.51 -2.65 -24.39
C LEU A 64 4.29 -1.13 -24.43
N SER A 65 3.45 -0.62 -23.53
CA SER A 65 3.46 0.80 -23.18
C SER A 65 4.60 1.08 -22.21
N SER A 66 5.02 2.34 -22.08
CA SER A 66 6.06 2.74 -21.12
C SER A 66 5.73 2.33 -19.66
N VAL A 67 4.44 2.32 -19.32
CA VAL A 67 3.99 1.87 -17.98
C VAL A 67 4.16 0.37 -17.83
N LYS A 68 3.82 -0.44 -18.84
CA LYS A 68 4.04 -1.89 -18.81
C LYS A 68 5.54 -2.21 -18.70
N GLU A 69 6.37 -1.53 -19.47
CA GLU A 69 7.83 -1.69 -19.40
C GLU A 69 8.37 -1.38 -17.99
N ASP A 70 7.97 -0.27 -17.38
CA ASP A 70 8.37 0.11 -16.02
C ASP A 70 8.02 -1.00 -15.01
N ILE A 71 6.79 -1.53 -15.08
CA ILE A 71 6.34 -2.61 -14.19
C ILE A 71 7.16 -3.88 -14.41
N LEU A 72 7.32 -4.34 -15.66
CA LEU A 72 8.01 -5.59 -15.97
C LEU A 72 9.50 -5.53 -15.64
N GLN A 73 10.15 -4.38 -15.78
CA GLN A 73 11.56 -4.17 -15.41
C GLN A 73 11.80 -4.16 -13.90
N ASN A 74 10.79 -3.78 -13.10
CA ASN A 74 10.87 -3.68 -11.66
C ASN A 74 10.04 -4.78 -10.95
N LEU A 75 9.84 -5.91 -11.64
CA LEU A 75 9.09 -7.06 -11.13
C LEU A 75 10.02 -8.05 -10.42
N TYR A 76 9.66 -8.46 -9.21
CA TYR A 76 10.39 -9.35 -8.34
C TYR A 76 9.52 -10.52 -7.90
N ASN A 77 10.13 -11.64 -7.55
CA ASN A 77 9.43 -12.72 -6.88
C ASN A 77 9.21 -12.43 -5.39
N PHE A 78 8.22 -13.04 -4.77
CA PHE A 78 8.02 -12.94 -3.31
C PHE A 78 9.26 -13.37 -2.52
N THR A 79 10.04 -14.30 -3.05
CA THR A 79 11.30 -14.77 -2.43
C THR A 79 12.38 -13.70 -2.35
N ASP A 80 12.32 -12.65 -3.18
CA ASP A 80 13.29 -11.56 -3.19
C ASP A 80 12.95 -10.49 -2.13
N ALA A 81 11.74 -10.55 -1.58
CA ALA A 81 11.17 -9.48 -0.76
C ALA A 81 11.89 -9.31 0.58
N GLU A 82 12.27 -10.40 1.24
CA GLU A 82 12.92 -10.35 2.55
C GLU A 82 14.27 -9.64 2.46
N ASP A 83 15.07 -9.93 1.42
CA ASP A 83 16.37 -9.29 1.21
C ASP A 83 16.21 -7.79 0.89
N ILE A 84 15.27 -7.44 0.01
CA ILE A 84 15.00 -6.05 -0.36
C ILE A 84 14.51 -5.25 0.86
N MET A 85 13.56 -5.78 1.62
CA MET A 85 13.04 -5.12 2.83
C MET A 85 14.11 -5.01 3.93
N THR A 86 14.96 -6.04 4.08
CA THR A 86 16.08 -6.01 5.02
C THR A 86 17.10 -4.93 4.66
N ASN A 87 17.34 -4.69 3.37
CA ASN A 87 18.21 -3.62 2.93
C ASN A 87 17.63 -2.24 3.26
N PHE A 88 16.33 -2.01 3.02
CA PHE A 88 15.66 -0.78 3.46
C PHE A 88 15.77 -0.57 4.98
N TYR A 89 15.55 -1.64 5.76
CA TYR A 89 15.70 -1.57 7.21
C TYR A 89 17.13 -1.15 7.61
N LYS A 90 18.17 -1.78 7.05
CA LYS A 90 19.59 -1.47 7.33
C LYS A 90 19.96 -0.06 6.91
N GLU A 91 19.36 0.45 5.83
CA GLU A 91 19.63 1.81 5.33
C GLU A 91 18.86 2.92 6.10
N GLY A 92 18.11 2.55 7.14
CA GLY A 92 17.46 3.50 8.03
C GLY A 92 16.11 4.01 7.53
N TYR A 93 15.46 3.31 6.59
CA TYR A 93 14.12 3.66 6.13
C TYR A 93 13.06 3.44 7.22
N THR A 94 11.96 4.15 7.09
CA THR A 94 10.70 3.93 7.82
C THR A 94 9.71 3.22 6.89
N LEU A 95 9.00 2.23 7.42
CA LEU A 95 7.94 1.50 6.72
C LEU A 95 6.60 2.19 6.98
N ASN A 96 5.89 2.60 5.94
CA ASN A 96 4.58 3.23 6.04
C ASN A 96 3.54 2.48 5.20
N SER A 97 2.29 2.52 5.65
CA SER A 97 1.15 1.90 4.98
C SER A 97 -0.15 2.67 5.23
N TYR A 98 -1.22 2.21 4.62
CA TYR A 98 -2.57 2.65 4.91
C TYR A 98 -3.42 1.49 5.41
N ASN A 99 -3.64 1.41 6.73
CA ASN A 99 -4.31 0.31 7.43
C ASN A 99 -3.54 -1.03 7.39
N GLY A 100 -2.22 -0.97 7.15
CA GLY A 100 -1.37 -2.16 7.03
C GLY A 100 -1.19 -2.92 8.32
N LEU A 101 -1.21 -2.24 9.48
CA LEU A 101 -1.16 -2.88 10.80
C LEU A 101 -2.30 -3.87 11.02
N ASN A 102 -3.50 -3.59 10.46
CA ASN A 102 -4.65 -4.49 10.61
C ASN A 102 -4.75 -5.52 9.49
N PHE A 103 -4.17 -5.29 8.32
CA PHE A 103 -4.41 -6.11 7.15
C PHE A 103 -3.13 -6.58 6.46
N ASP A 104 -2.33 -5.67 5.94
CA ASP A 104 -1.19 -6.01 5.09
C ASP A 104 -0.12 -6.80 5.86
N TYR A 105 0.34 -6.28 6.98
CA TYR A 105 1.45 -6.88 7.73
C TYR A 105 1.11 -8.27 8.29
N PRO A 106 -0.08 -8.52 8.89
CA PRO A 106 -0.44 -9.86 9.32
C PRO A 106 -0.51 -10.88 8.18
N ILE A 107 -0.88 -10.45 6.97
CA ILE A 107 -0.92 -11.33 5.80
C ILE A 107 0.48 -11.56 5.23
N MET A 108 1.32 -10.53 5.19
CA MET A 108 2.70 -10.61 4.70
C MET A 108 3.62 -11.42 5.61
N GLY A 109 3.31 -11.55 6.89
CA GLY A 109 4.03 -12.40 7.84
C GLY A 109 3.84 -13.90 7.64
N LYS A 110 2.94 -14.33 6.74
CA LYS A 110 2.70 -15.77 6.52
C LYS A 110 3.83 -16.45 5.75
N PRO A 111 4.05 -17.76 5.98
CA PRO A 111 4.94 -18.56 5.14
C PRO A 111 4.54 -18.53 3.66
N ILE A 112 5.52 -18.52 2.77
CA ILE A 112 5.30 -18.50 1.31
C ILE A 112 4.39 -19.65 0.85
N ARG A 113 4.58 -20.86 1.39
CA ARG A 113 3.75 -22.03 1.08
C ARG A 113 2.25 -21.85 1.36
N ASP A 114 1.91 -20.94 2.26
CA ASP A 114 0.54 -20.63 2.60
C ASP A 114 0.05 -19.37 1.85
N GLY A 115 0.75 -18.98 0.78
CA GLY A 115 0.44 -17.81 -0.04
C GLY A 115 0.88 -16.50 0.58
N GLY A 116 1.73 -16.52 1.61
CA GLY A 116 2.38 -15.37 2.20
C GLY A 116 3.75 -15.09 1.59
N VAL A 117 4.43 -14.09 2.12
CA VAL A 117 5.75 -13.66 1.66
C VAL A 117 6.85 -13.79 2.73
N ASN A 118 6.47 -14.26 3.92
CA ASN A 118 7.36 -14.50 5.06
C ASN A 118 8.19 -13.28 5.48
N LEU A 119 7.54 -12.12 5.59
CA LEU A 119 8.19 -10.88 6.00
C LEU A 119 8.07 -10.57 7.50
N ASP A 120 7.60 -11.54 8.31
CA ASP A 120 7.34 -11.36 9.74
C ASP A 120 8.55 -10.77 10.48
N ASN A 121 9.72 -11.38 10.30
CA ASN A 121 10.95 -10.94 10.98
C ASN A 121 11.37 -9.52 10.60
N VAL A 122 11.31 -9.15 9.33
CA VAL A 122 11.75 -7.84 8.89
C VAL A 122 10.76 -6.75 9.28
N ILE A 123 9.45 -7.01 9.19
CA ILE A 123 8.40 -6.09 9.66
C ILE A 123 8.56 -5.88 11.17
N HIS A 124 8.75 -6.96 11.93
CA HIS A 124 8.97 -6.88 13.38
C HIS A 124 10.20 -6.04 13.75
N ASN A 125 11.29 -6.11 12.97
CA ASN A 125 12.45 -5.25 13.19
C ASN A 125 12.11 -3.74 13.01
N PHE A 126 11.31 -3.40 11.99
CA PHE A 126 10.82 -2.03 11.83
C PHE A 126 9.97 -1.59 13.04
N GLU A 127 9.12 -2.48 13.55
CA GLU A 127 8.26 -2.21 14.71
C GLU A 127 9.08 -1.99 15.99
N LEU A 128 10.04 -2.88 16.28
CA LEU A 128 10.91 -2.78 17.46
C LEU A 128 11.70 -1.46 17.52
N ASP A 129 12.12 -0.96 16.37
CA ASP A 129 12.84 0.30 16.25
C ASP A 129 11.91 1.52 16.12
N ASN A 130 10.61 1.37 16.31
CA ASN A 130 9.58 2.41 16.09
C ASN A 130 9.69 3.07 14.71
N ARG A 131 10.02 2.28 13.69
CA ARG A 131 10.14 2.69 12.28
C ARG A 131 9.00 2.16 11.41
N THR A 132 7.86 1.88 12.02
CA THR A 132 6.59 1.63 11.32
C THR A 132 5.68 2.82 11.48
N ARG A 133 4.93 3.12 10.44
CA ARG A 133 3.86 4.12 10.44
C ARG A 133 2.63 3.53 9.75
N ASP A 134 1.47 3.97 10.18
CA ASP A 134 0.22 3.63 9.52
C ASP A 134 -0.68 4.86 9.49
N LEU A 135 -0.79 5.46 8.31
CA LEU A 135 -1.51 6.71 8.13
C LEU A 135 -2.99 6.61 8.56
N PHE A 136 -3.63 5.44 8.41
CA PHE A 136 -5.00 5.24 8.86
C PHE A 136 -5.10 5.34 10.39
N PHE A 137 -4.20 4.67 11.11
CA PHE A 137 -4.18 4.70 12.58
C PHE A 137 -3.80 6.07 13.12
N ASP A 138 -2.79 6.69 12.53
CA ASP A 138 -2.34 8.02 12.94
C ASP A 138 -3.49 9.03 12.81
N LEU A 139 -4.22 9.01 11.69
CA LEU A 139 -5.38 9.86 11.49
C LEU A 139 -6.55 9.52 12.42
N ASN A 140 -6.80 8.24 12.65
CA ASN A 140 -7.86 7.81 13.56
C ASN A 140 -7.60 8.26 15.00
N LEU A 141 -6.38 8.10 15.49
CA LEU A 141 -5.99 8.56 16.83
C LEU A 141 -6.16 10.08 16.98
N HIS A 142 -5.90 10.84 15.91
CA HIS A 142 -6.00 12.28 15.93
C HIS A 142 -7.44 12.82 15.80
N THR A 143 -8.30 12.12 15.06
CA THR A 143 -9.63 12.62 14.66
C THR A 143 -10.80 11.80 15.15
N ASP A 144 -10.58 10.60 15.67
CA ASP A 144 -11.63 9.57 15.93
C ASP A 144 -12.47 9.23 14.67
N ILE A 145 -11.87 9.36 13.49
CA ILE A 145 -12.52 9.12 12.20
C ILE A 145 -11.75 8.08 11.39
N ASN A 146 -12.50 7.10 10.88
CA ASN A 146 -11.99 6.13 9.91
C ASN A 146 -12.18 6.68 8.47
N PHE A 147 -11.18 7.37 7.97
CA PHE A 147 -11.20 7.80 6.56
C PHE A 147 -10.94 6.60 5.65
N SER A 148 -11.53 6.59 4.46
CA SER A 148 -11.03 5.74 3.37
C SER A 148 -9.89 6.46 2.65
N LEU A 149 -8.92 5.72 2.12
CA LEU A 149 -7.84 6.30 1.32
C LEU A 149 -8.40 7.15 0.17
N GLN A 150 -9.52 6.70 -0.46
CA GLN A 150 -10.20 7.45 -1.50
C GLN A 150 -10.72 8.82 -1.04
N ASN A 151 -11.21 8.92 0.19
CA ASN A 151 -11.66 10.21 0.76
C ASN A 151 -10.49 11.15 1.01
N LEU A 152 -9.38 10.60 1.50
CA LEU A 152 -8.14 11.37 1.69
C LEU A 152 -7.56 11.85 0.36
N ILE A 153 -7.50 11.00 -0.66
CA ILE A 153 -7.06 11.39 -2.00
C ILE A 153 -7.87 12.58 -2.50
N LYS A 154 -9.20 12.51 -2.43
CA LYS A 154 -10.07 13.59 -2.88
C LYS A 154 -9.91 14.88 -2.09
N GLY A 155 -9.83 14.80 -0.77
CA GLY A 155 -9.76 15.96 0.11
C GLY A 155 -8.38 16.60 0.18
N VAL A 156 -7.31 15.81 0.09
CA VAL A 156 -5.92 16.27 0.26
C VAL A 156 -5.23 16.52 -1.07
N ILE A 157 -5.37 15.61 -2.03
CA ILE A 157 -4.70 15.72 -3.34
C ILE A 157 -5.58 16.49 -4.34
N GLY A 158 -6.87 16.17 -4.35
CA GLY A 158 -7.86 16.86 -5.18
C GLY A 158 -8.89 15.92 -5.79
N SER A 159 -10.09 16.46 -6.05
CA SER A 159 -11.26 15.69 -6.51
C SER A 159 -11.10 15.04 -7.89
N LYS A 160 -10.16 15.52 -8.72
CA LYS A 160 -9.85 14.95 -10.03
C LYS A 160 -9.07 13.61 -9.91
N TYR A 161 -8.45 13.36 -8.75
CA TYR A 161 -7.72 12.13 -8.49
C TYR A 161 -8.67 11.11 -7.87
N SER A 162 -8.56 9.88 -8.32
CA SER A 162 -9.36 8.78 -7.80
C SER A 162 -8.60 7.47 -7.99
N LYS A 163 -8.92 6.49 -7.17
CA LYS A 163 -8.44 5.13 -7.38
C LYS A 163 -8.88 4.64 -8.76
N SER A 164 -7.95 4.02 -9.50
CA SER A 164 -8.21 3.48 -10.84
C SER A 164 -9.14 2.26 -10.81
N MET A 165 -9.25 1.60 -9.65
CA MET A 165 -10.01 0.37 -9.47
C MET A 165 -10.71 0.39 -8.09
N LYS A 166 -11.77 -0.41 -7.93
CA LYS A 166 -12.34 -0.73 -6.61
C LYS A 166 -11.58 -1.93 -6.05
N SER A 167 -11.18 -1.89 -4.78
CA SER A 167 -10.43 -2.98 -4.12
C SER A 167 -11.09 -4.37 -4.30
N ALA A 168 -12.42 -4.44 -4.23
CA ALA A 168 -13.16 -5.69 -4.45
C ALA A 168 -13.05 -6.26 -5.88
N SER A 169 -12.54 -5.51 -6.85
CA SER A 169 -12.36 -5.98 -8.23
C SER A 169 -10.96 -6.51 -8.51
N ALA A 170 -9.96 -6.19 -7.69
CA ALA A 170 -8.59 -6.65 -7.89
C ALA A 170 -8.45 -8.19 -7.97
N PRO A 171 -9.06 -9.00 -7.07
CA PRO A 171 -9.02 -10.45 -7.20
C PRO A 171 -9.65 -10.98 -8.50
N ILE A 172 -10.70 -10.30 -8.98
CA ILE A 172 -11.38 -10.67 -10.23
C ILE A 172 -10.49 -10.37 -11.44
N GLN A 173 -9.84 -9.21 -11.45
CA GLN A 173 -8.92 -8.83 -12.51
C GLN A 173 -7.69 -9.75 -12.53
N TRP A 174 -7.14 -10.07 -11.36
CA TRP A 174 -6.05 -11.03 -11.24
C TRP A 174 -6.40 -12.40 -11.82
N SER A 175 -7.58 -12.93 -11.49
CA SER A 175 -8.04 -14.22 -12.02
C SER A 175 -8.26 -14.22 -13.53
N LYS A 176 -8.44 -13.04 -14.14
CA LYS A 176 -8.53 -12.84 -15.60
C LYS A 176 -7.16 -12.57 -16.23
N LYS A 177 -6.07 -12.70 -15.50
CA LYS A 177 -4.70 -12.41 -15.93
C LYS A 177 -4.45 -10.95 -16.32
N GLN A 178 -5.26 -10.03 -15.81
CA GLN A 178 -5.04 -8.59 -15.97
C GLN A 178 -4.05 -8.12 -14.89
N TYR A 179 -2.84 -8.68 -14.94
CA TYR A 179 -1.82 -8.51 -13.90
C TYR A 179 -1.33 -7.06 -13.80
N ILE A 180 -1.07 -6.42 -14.94
CA ILE A 180 -0.55 -5.05 -15.00
C ILE A 180 -1.52 -4.07 -14.37
N GLU A 181 -2.82 -4.21 -14.60
CA GLU A 181 -3.85 -3.35 -14.03
C GLU A 181 -3.90 -3.45 -12.50
N VAL A 182 -3.72 -4.66 -11.96
CA VAL A 182 -3.71 -4.88 -10.50
C VAL A 182 -2.42 -4.36 -9.89
N LEU A 183 -1.26 -4.63 -10.50
CA LEU A 183 0.05 -4.11 -10.05
C LEU A 183 0.07 -2.58 -10.06
N MET A 184 -0.47 -1.97 -11.13
CA MET A 184 -0.57 -0.51 -11.23
C MET A 184 -1.49 0.07 -10.15
N TYR A 185 -2.62 -0.60 -9.87
CA TYR A 185 -3.55 -0.19 -8.83
C TYR A 185 -2.89 -0.23 -7.44
N CYS A 186 -2.24 -1.34 -7.09
CA CYS A 186 -1.50 -1.52 -5.83
C CYS A 186 -0.41 -0.43 -5.67
N MET A 187 0.41 -0.19 -6.71
CA MET A 187 1.43 0.85 -6.70
C MET A 187 0.85 2.25 -6.54
N LEU A 188 -0.28 2.55 -7.17
CA LEU A 188 -0.95 3.85 -7.02
C LEU A 188 -1.44 4.06 -5.58
N ASP A 189 -1.88 3.03 -4.87
CA ASP A 189 -2.27 3.14 -3.48
C ASP A 189 -1.05 3.48 -2.59
N CYS A 190 0.15 2.92 -2.86
CA CYS A 190 1.40 3.33 -2.22
C CYS A 190 1.75 4.81 -2.50
N ILE A 191 1.71 5.21 -3.77
CA ILE A 191 2.04 6.59 -4.19
C ILE A 191 1.05 7.60 -3.59
N TYR A 192 -0.25 7.31 -3.60
CA TYR A 192 -1.25 8.20 -3.02
C TYR A 192 -1.13 8.27 -1.50
N THR A 193 -0.80 7.17 -0.83
CA THR A 193 -0.52 7.20 0.62
C THR A 193 0.66 8.11 0.92
N SER A 194 1.74 8.02 0.13
CA SER A 194 2.91 8.91 0.23
C SER A 194 2.53 10.38 0.00
N GLU A 195 1.78 10.67 -1.04
CA GLU A 195 1.38 12.04 -1.38
C GLU A 195 0.45 12.64 -0.32
N VAL A 196 -0.51 11.86 0.19
CA VAL A 196 -1.39 12.30 1.29
C VAL A 196 -0.56 12.58 2.54
N PHE A 197 0.32 11.66 2.91
CA PHE A 197 1.21 11.80 4.07
C PHE A 197 2.03 13.09 3.99
N ASN A 198 2.75 13.31 2.88
CA ASN A 198 3.59 14.48 2.68
C ASN A 198 2.80 15.81 2.73
N ARG A 199 1.58 15.83 2.20
CA ARG A 199 0.74 17.02 2.23
C ARG A 199 0.18 17.31 3.61
N LEU A 200 -0.22 16.29 4.35
CA LEU A 200 -0.74 16.44 5.71
C LEU A 200 0.33 16.91 6.71
N GLU A 201 1.61 16.68 6.42
CA GLU A 201 2.72 17.23 7.22
C GLU A 201 2.89 18.75 7.07
N ASN A 202 2.25 19.38 6.08
CA ASN A 202 2.32 20.82 5.92
C ASN A 202 1.37 21.53 6.90
N PRO A 203 1.89 22.22 7.93
CA PRO A 203 1.07 22.86 8.96
C PRO A 203 0.27 24.07 8.48
N ASP A 204 0.62 24.62 7.32
CA ASP A 204 0.04 25.85 6.81
C ASP A 204 -1.21 25.61 5.96
N VAL A 205 -1.56 24.36 5.71
CA VAL A 205 -2.68 23.99 4.83
C VAL A 205 -3.80 23.34 5.62
N LEU A 206 -5.02 23.82 5.41
CA LEU A 206 -6.25 23.23 5.91
C LEU A 206 -6.87 22.35 4.82
N TYR A 207 -7.04 21.09 5.12
CA TYR A 207 -7.68 20.11 4.23
C TYR A 207 -9.11 19.82 4.67
N SER A 208 -10.05 19.82 3.73
CA SER A 208 -11.47 19.52 3.97
C SER A 208 -11.76 18.12 3.40
N ILE A 209 -12.10 17.16 4.27
CA ILE A 209 -12.25 15.76 3.91
C ILE A 209 -13.67 15.28 4.22
N ASP A 210 -14.36 14.82 3.18
CA ASP A 210 -15.66 14.18 3.34
C ASP A 210 -15.51 12.73 3.79
N TYR A 211 -16.33 12.31 4.73
CA TYR A 211 -16.39 10.92 5.19
C TYR A 211 -17.82 10.49 5.46
N LYS A 212 -18.06 9.18 5.49
CA LYS A 212 -19.38 8.62 5.79
C LYS A 212 -19.41 8.08 7.22
N ARG A 213 -20.41 8.50 8.00
CA ARG A 213 -20.71 7.96 9.32
C ARG A 213 -22.22 7.78 9.44
N TYR A 214 -22.65 6.58 9.83
CA TYR A 214 -24.09 6.21 9.93
C TYR A 214 -24.91 6.51 8.66
N GLY A 215 -24.33 6.23 7.48
CA GLY A 215 -24.99 6.45 6.20
C GLY A 215 -25.07 7.91 5.73
N LYS A 216 -24.61 8.87 6.54
CA LYS A 216 -24.57 10.29 6.19
C LYS A 216 -23.17 10.74 5.82
N VAL A 217 -23.08 11.74 4.93
CA VAL A 217 -21.82 12.41 4.61
C VAL A 217 -21.57 13.52 5.63
N HIS A 218 -20.40 13.53 6.19
CA HIS A 218 -19.87 14.54 7.11
C HIS A 218 -18.60 15.11 6.52
N ASN A 219 -18.18 16.26 7.01
CA ASN A 219 -16.91 16.88 6.63
C ASN A 219 -16.02 17.06 7.87
N CYS A 220 -14.73 16.82 7.70
CA CYS A 220 -13.71 17.05 8.69
C CYS A 220 -12.63 17.95 8.12
N ASN A 221 -12.24 18.97 8.89
CA ASN A 221 -11.13 19.84 8.57
C ASN A 221 -9.87 19.32 9.28
N LEU A 222 -8.84 18.97 8.51
CA LEU A 222 -7.52 18.59 9.02
C LEU A 222 -6.54 19.75 8.84
N GLN A 223 -5.99 20.21 9.95
CA GLN A 223 -4.92 21.22 9.98
C GLN A 223 -3.92 20.81 11.08
N ASN A 224 -2.64 21.09 10.85
CA ASN A 224 -1.56 20.79 11.81
C ASN A 224 -1.53 19.32 12.25
N TYR A 225 -1.56 18.41 11.27
CA TYR A 225 -1.33 17.01 11.54
C TYR A 225 0.14 16.83 11.95
N GLU A 226 0.41 16.97 13.26
CA GLU A 226 1.69 16.55 13.81
C GLU A 226 1.71 15.03 13.91
N ILE A 227 2.52 14.40 13.06
CA ILE A 227 2.81 12.97 13.21
C ILE A 227 3.42 12.79 14.59
N VAL A 228 2.76 12.02 15.44
CA VAL A 228 3.28 11.66 16.76
C VAL A 228 4.62 10.97 16.53
N LYS A 229 5.69 11.67 16.94
CA LYS A 229 7.07 11.19 16.88
C LYS A 229 7.32 10.12 17.93
#